data_30f480b9c424b2bfb16206fea36b8767
#
_entry.id   30f480b9c424b2bfb16206fea36b8767
#
_cell.length_a   1.000
_cell.length_b   1.000
_cell.length_c   1.000
_cell.angle_alpha   90.00
_cell.angle_beta   90.00
_cell.angle_gamma   90.00
#
_symmetry.space_group_name_H-M   'P 1'
#
loop_
_entity.id
_entity.type
_entity.pdbx_description
1 polymer ?
#
loop_
_entity_poly.entity_id
_entity_poly.type
_entity_poly.pdbx_seq_one_letter_code
_entity_poly.pdbx_strand_id
1 'polypeptide(L)'
;MLKIATRKSPLAIWQAEFVKSKLENIYPDLKVELVKMTTQGDQILNSPLSKIGGKSLFIKELEVGIMEGRADIAVHSMKDVPYELPQGFEIGAILERDNPFDAFVSNDFNSIQDLPIGAKLGSCSLRRIVQIKAMRPDLEILDLRGNVNTRLKKLDDGEYDAIILACSGLTRLGFDNRIKQDLSPDDSLPAVGQGALGIEIKANDHEISSLIKPLIHQKTQIEVNAERALNTTLQGGCSVAIGAFATSEDSKLTLSGMVGNVDSGEIIRIQETGETSKPIDLGIRAAKKLLSLGARELLNEK
;
A
#
# COMPACT_ATOMS: atom_id res chain seq x y z
N MET A 1 -16.15 24.78 -5.05
CA MET A 1 -15.90 23.63 -5.93
C MET A 1 -14.54 23.05 -5.54
N LEU A 2 -14.47 21.76 -5.24
CA LEU A 2 -13.22 21.06 -4.86
C LEU A 2 -12.73 20.20 -6.03
N LYS A 3 -11.43 20.18 -6.28
CA LYS A 3 -10.82 19.40 -7.35
C LYS A 3 -9.91 18.30 -6.77
N ILE A 4 -10.14 17.05 -7.16
CA ILE A 4 -9.37 15.88 -6.75
C ILE A 4 -8.42 15.47 -7.88
N ALA A 5 -7.11 15.56 -7.66
CA ALA A 5 -6.12 14.96 -8.55
C ALA A 5 -6.15 13.43 -8.42
N THR A 6 -6.19 12.74 -9.56
CA THR A 6 -6.18 11.28 -9.61
C THR A 6 -5.48 10.77 -10.86
N ARG A 7 -4.93 9.55 -10.81
CA ARG A 7 -4.41 8.84 -11.97
C ARG A 7 -5.54 8.32 -12.85
N LYS A 8 -5.21 7.91 -14.08
CA LYS A 8 -6.19 7.37 -15.05
C LYS A 8 -6.50 5.89 -14.86
N SER A 9 -5.81 5.18 -13.96
CA SER A 9 -6.09 3.75 -13.74
C SER A 9 -7.47 3.53 -13.12
N PRO A 10 -8.19 2.41 -13.46
CA PRO A 10 -9.52 2.14 -12.92
C PRO A 10 -9.58 2.21 -11.39
N LEU A 11 -8.57 1.67 -10.70
CA LEU A 11 -8.52 1.70 -9.23
C LEU A 11 -8.35 3.11 -8.68
N ALA A 12 -7.49 3.93 -9.28
CA ALA A 12 -7.30 5.32 -8.84
C ALA A 12 -8.56 6.16 -9.06
N ILE A 13 -9.24 5.98 -10.20
CA ILE A 13 -10.52 6.64 -10.47
C ILE A 13 -11.56 6.22 -9.42
N TRP A 14 -11.69 4.92 -9.14
CA TRP A 14 -12.62 4.42 -8.12
C TRP A 14 -12.34 5.08 -6.75
N GLN A 15 -11.07 5.17 -6.34
CA GLN A 15 -10.67 5.77 -5.06
C GLN A 15 -11.05 7.27 -4.99
N ALA A 16 -10.83 8.01 -6.07
CA ALA A 16 -11.20 9.42 -6.13
C ALA A 16 -12.71 9.64 -6.15
N GLU A 17 -13.47 8.80 -6.89
CA GLU A 17 -14.95 8.85 -6.89
C GLU A 17 -15.53 8.47 -5.51
N PHE A 18 -14.90 7.53 -4.80
CA PHE A 18 -15.28 7.17 -3.44
C PHE A 18 -15.15 8.36 -2.47
N VAL A 19 -14.01 9.07 -2.52
CA VAL A 19 -13.79 10.27 -1.69
C VAL A 19 -14.74 11.38 -2.10
N LYS A 20 -14.93 11.61 -3.39
CA LYS A 20 -15.90 12.57 -3.93
C LYS A 20 -17.31 12.30 -3.36
N SER A 21 -17.80 11.06 -3.51
CA SER A 21 -19.13 10.67 -3.02
C SER A 21 -19.27 10.89 -1.50
N LYS A 22 -18.24 10.57 -0.72
CA LYS A 22 -18.24 10.83 0.72
C LYS A 22 -18.34 12.32 1.04
N LEU A 23 -17.59 13.17 0.34
CA LEU A 23 -17.60 14.63 0.56
C LEU A 23 -18.93 15.25 0.14
N GLU A 24 -19.47 14.87 -1.02
CA GLU A 24 -20.76 15.38 -1.51
C GLU A 24 -21.93 14.93 -0.62
N ASN A 25 -21.84 13.75 0.01
CA ASN A 25 -22.83 13.31 1.00
C ASN A 25 -22.77 14.11 2.32
N ILE A 26 -21.58 14.52 2.75
CA ILE A 26 -21.40 15.34 3.96
C ILE A 26 -21.79 16.80 3.69
N TYR A 27 -21.47 17.30 2.50
CA TYR A 27 -21.67 18.69 2.08
C TYR A 27 -22.49 18.74 0.76
N PRO A 28 -23.84 18.71 0.81
CA PRO A 28 -24.68 18.61 -0.39
C PRO A 28 -24.48 19.71 -1.43
N ASP A 29 -24.03 20.88 -1.00
CA ASP A 29 -23.78 22.04 -1.88
C ASP A 29 -22.35 22.03 -2.47
N LEU A 30 -21.48 21.13 -2.03
CA LEU A 30 -20.13 21.00 -2.51
C LEU A 30 -20.11 20.28 -3.85
N LYS A 31 -19.60 20.95 -4.88
CA LYS A 31 -19.32 20.30 -6.16
C LYS A 31 -17.87 19.80 -6.16
N VAL A 32 -17.69 18.53 -6.44
CA VAL A 32 -16.36 17.89 -6.51
C VAL A 32 -16.09 17.42 -7.93
N GLU A 33 -14.93 17.80 -8.47
CA GLU A 33 -14.46 17.45 -9.81
C GLU A 33 -13.18 16.60 -9.75
N LEU A 34 -13.08 15.58 -10.61
CA LEU A 34 -11.88 14.76 -10.76
C LEU A 34 -10.98 15.32 -11.85
N VAL A 35 -9.74 15.63 -11.50
CA VAL A 35 -8.68 16.05 -12.42
C VAL A 35 -7.77 14.86 -12.72
N LYS A 36 -8.00 14.20 -13.87
CA LYS A 36 -7.27 12.98 -14.28
C LYS A 36 -5.91 13.35 -14.85
N MET A 37 -4.84 12.85 -14.23
CA MET A 37 -3.45 13.10 -14.63
C MET A 37 -2.77 11.80 -15.08
N THR A 38 -1.74 11.90 -15.93
CA THR A 38 -0.90 10.76 -16.32
C THR A 38 0.43 10.91 -15.60
N THR A 39 0.85 9.86 -14.88
CA THR A 39 2.12 9.87 -14.14
C THR A 39 3.22 9.16 -14.93
N GLN A 40 4.49 9.45 -14.60
CA GLN A 40 5.64 8.75 -15.18
C GLN A 40 5.55 7.24 -14.91
N GLY A 41 5.10 6.85 -13.73
CA GLY A 41 4.89 5.45 -13.38
C GLY A 41 3.85 4.74 -14.25
N ASP A 42 2.86 5.47 -14.79
CA ASP A 42 1.87 4.92 -15.74
C ASP A 42 2.45 4.72 -17.15
N GLN A 43 3.50 5.45 -17.52
CA GLN A 43 4.15 5.38 -18.84
C GLN A 43 5.25 4.32 -18.89
N ILE A 44 5.87 3.99 -17.74
CA ILE A 44 6.98 3.03 -17.67
C ILE A 44 6.44 1.62 -17.45
N LEU A 45 6.06 0.95 -18.55
CA LEU A 45 5.52 -0.41 -18.51
C LEU A 45 6.61 -1.51 -18.51
N ASN A 46 7.82 -1.22 -19.05
CA ASN A 46 8.79 -2.25 -19.44
C ASN A 46 10.07 -2.32 -18.59
N SER A 47 10.21 -1.51 -17.55
CA SER A 47 11.42 -1.52 -16.71
C SER A 47 11.11 -1.76 -15.25
N PRO A 48 11.93 -2.56 -14.51
CA PRO A 48 11.75 -2.79 -13.09
C PRO A 48 11.72 -1.48 -12.30
N LEU A 49 10.67 -1.26 -11.49
CA LEU A 49 10.57 -0.06 -10.63
C LEU A 49 11.79 0.08 -9.71
N SER A 50 12.37 -1.04 -9.28
CA SER A 50 13.61 -1.09 -8.50
C SER A 50 14.84 -0.54 -9.25
N LYS A 51 14.87 -0.60 -10.58
CA LYS A 51 15.98 -0.08 -11.41
C LYS A 51 15.83 1.40 -11.78
N ILE A 52 14.61 1.95 -11.70
CA ILE A 52 14.33 3.32 -12.14
C ILE A 52 14.55 4.32 -10.99
N GLY A 53 14.74 3.82 -9.74
CA GLY A 53 15.19 4.63 -8.60
C GLY A 53 14.28 5.82 -8.26
N GLY A 54 12.97 5.70 -8.45
CA GLY A 54 12.06 6.83 -8.29
C GLY A 54 11.19 6.72 -7.04
N LYS A 55 11.54 7.45 -5.99
CA LYS A 55 10.56 7.86 -4.98
C LYS A 55 9.46 8.64 -5.72
N SER A 56 8.18 8.32 -5.50
CA SER A 56 7.03 9.13 -5.99
C SER A 56 6.69 9.05 -7.48
N LEU A 57 7.10 8.00 -8.23
CA LEU A 57 6.77 7.83 -9.67
C LEU A 57 5.26 7.91 -10.00
N PHE A 58 4.40 7.69 -9.02
CA PHE A 58 2.94 7.70 -9.18
C PHE A 58 2.26 8.91 -8.53
N ILE A 59 3.01 9.79 -7.85
CA ILE A 59 2.48 10.86 -7.01
C ILE A 59 2.90 12.24 -7.50
N LYS A 60 4.14 12.37 -8.00
CA LYS A 60 4.77 13.64 -8.35
C LYS A 60 3.91 14.56 -9.24
N GLU A 61 3.28 14.02 -10.26
CA GLU A 61 2.43 14.83 -11.16
C GLU A 61 1.14 15.30 -10.48
N LEU A 62 0.65 14.56 -9.47
CA LEU A 62 -0.49 14.97 -8.66
C LEU A 62 -0.09 16.11 -7.74
N GLU A 63 1.08 15.99 -7.06
CA GLU A 63 1.66 17.04 -6.22
C GLU A 63 1.90 18.33 -7.03
N VAL A 64 2.49 18.22 -8.22
CA VAL A 64 2.65 19.38 -9.15
C VAL A 64 1.28 19.99 -9.47
N GLY A 65 0.27 19.18 -9.75
CA GLY A 65 -1.09 19.64 -10.01
C GLY A 65 -1.69 20.42 -8.84
N ILE A 66 -1.43 20.00 -7.60
CA ILE A 66 -1.85 20.70 -6.40
C ILE A 66 -1.07 22.01 -6.24
N MET A 67 0.25 22.00 -6.42
CA MET A 67 1.08 23.21 -6.30
C MET A 67 0.70 24.29 -7.31
N GLU A 68 0.37 23.89 -8.53
CA GLU A 68 -0.07 24.80 -9.61
C GLU A 68 -1.53 25.24 -9.48
N GLY A 69 -2.29 24.75 -8.50
CA GLY A 69 -3.72 25.08 -8.29
C GLY A 69 -4.65 24.45 -9.32
N ARG A 70 -4.20 23.40 -10.03
CA ARG A 70 -5.04 22.58 -10.92
C ARG A 70 -5.93 21.63 -10.16
N ALA A 71 -5.53 21.25 -8.95
CA ALA A 71 -6.29 20.46 -8.00
C ALA A 71 -6.05 20.96 -6.57
N ASP A 72 -6.93 20.61 -5.66
CA ASP A 72 -6.89 21.02 -4.25
C ASP A 72 -6.36 19.88 -3.37
N ILE A 73 -6.71 18.63 -3.71
CA ILE A 73 -6.32 17.42 -2.98
C ILE A 73 -5.91 16.32 -3.95
N ALA A 74 -5.17 15.31 -3.44
CA ALA A 74 -4.95 14.04 -4.14
C ALA A 74 -5.37 12.86 -3.28
N VAL A 75 -5.84 11.77 -3.91
CA VAL A 75 -6.26 10.54 -3.24
C VAL A 75 -5.31 9.40 -3.59
N HIS A 76 -4.80 8.72 -2.56
CA HIS A 76 -3.82 7.67 -2.70
C HIS A 76 -4.19 6.40 -1.92
N SER A 77 -3.76 5.24 -2.41
CA SER A 77 -3.55 4.09 -1.54
C SER A 77 -2.37 4.39 -0.61
N MET A 78 -2.54 4.30 0.70
CA MET A 78 -1.49 4.65 1.67
C MET A 78 -0.18 3.87 1.48
N LYS A 79 -0.25 2.64 0.96
CA LYS A 79 0.93 1.83 0.66
C LYS A 79 1.80 2.38 -0.48
N ASP A 80 1.22 3.23 -1.33
CA ASP A 80 1.93 3.84 -2.47
C ASP A 80 2.51 5.22 -2.11
N VAL A 81 2.11 5.77 -0.94
CA VAL A 81 2.64 7.03 -0.39
C VAL A 81 4.05 6.81 0.15
N PRO A 82 5.05 7.57 -0.30
CA PRO A 82 6.43 7.43 0.15
C PRO A 82 6.55 7.64 1.66
N TYR A 83 7.61 7.08 2.25
CA TYR A 83 7.85 7.22 3.70
C TYR A 83 8.07 8.69 4.11
N GLU A 84 8.57 9.52 3.20
CA GLU A 84 8.75 10.96 3.38
C GLU A 84 8.05 11.68 2.21
N LEU A 85 7.14 12.59 2.55
CA LEU A 85 6.49 13.46 1.57
C LEU A 85 7.41 14.63 1.21
N PRO A 86 7.29 15.19 0.00
CA PRO A 86 7.98 16.43 -0.34
C PRO A 86 7.57 17.57 0.61
N GLN A 87 8.50 18.51 0.78
CA GLN A 87 8.22 19.70 1.58
C GLN A 87 7.01 20.46 0.99
N GLY A 88 6.08 20.85 1.86
CA GLY A 88 4.86 21.55 1.48
C GLY A 88 3.65 20.65 1.29
N PHE A 89 3.75 19.36 1.55
CA PHE A 89 2.63 18.41 1.52
C PHE A 89 2.48 17.63 2.84
N GLU A 90 1.26 17.21 3.10
CA GLU A 90 0.93 16.34 4.23
C GLU A 90 -0.25 15.42 3.89
N ILE A 91 -0.39 14.32 4.64
CA ILE A 91 -1.61 13.51 4.61
C ILE A 91 -2.60 14.11 5.61
N GLY A 92 -3.58 14.84 5.08
CA GLY A 92 -4.58 15.54 5.88
C GLY A 92 -5.67 14.62 6.44
N ALA A 93 -5.95 13.48 5.78
CA ALA A 93 -6.93 12.51 6.26
C ALA A 93 -6.56 11.08 5.84
N ILE A 94 -6.82 10.12 6.73
CA ILE A 94 -6.76 8.67 6.43
C ILE A 94 -8.14 8.09 6.71
N LEU A 95 -8.74 7.50 5.69
CA LEU A 95 -10.08 6.94 5.71
C LEU A 95 -10.09 5.55 6.38
N GLU A 96 -11.28 5.05 6.67
CA GLU A 96 -11.47 3.69 7.17
C GLU A 96 -10.77 2.67 6.28
N ARG A 97 -10.08 1.72 6.91
CA ARG A 97 -9.26 0.71 6.25
C ARG A 97 -10.14 -0.44 5.76
N ASP A 98 -10.03 -0.75 4.47
CA ASP A 98 -10.55 -2.01 3.91
C ASP A 98 -9.64 -3.18 4.28
N ASN A 99 -10.02 -4.40 3.84
CA ASN A 99 -9.22 -5.61 4.04
C ASN A 99 -7.74 -5.37 3.68
N PRO A 100 -6.81 -5.39 4.67
CA PRO A 100 -5.40 -5.08 4.48
C PRO A 100 -4.59 -6.24 3.90
N PHE A 101 -5.17 -7.44 3.78
CA PHE A 101 -4.45 -8.66 3.49
C PHE A 101 -4.08 -8.78 2.00
N ASP A 102 -3.16 -9.68 1.73
CA ASP A 102 -2.86 -10.12 0.38
C ASP A 102 -3.84 -11.23 -0.02
N ALA A 103 -4.28 -11.20 -1.27
CA ALA A 103 -5.18 -12.18 -1.86
C ALA A 103 -4.38 -13.17 -2.71
N PHE A 104 -4.56 -14.45 -2.46
CA PHE A 104 -4.23 -15.51 -3.40
C PHE A 104 -5.33 -15.60 -4.45
N VAL A 105 -4.95 -15.50 -5.72
CA VAL A 105 -5.86 -15.54 -6.86
C VAL A 105 -5.38 -16.60 -7.84
N SER A 106 -6.24 -17.56 -8.15
CA SER A 106 -5.99 -18.62 -9.12
C SER A 106 -7.30 -19.00 -9.81
N ASN A 107 -7.21 -19.54 -11.02
CA ASN A 107 -8.36 -20.12 -11.70
C ASN A 107 -8.64 -21.54 -11.20
N ASP A 108 -7.59 -22.31 -10.90
CA ASP A 108 -7.66 -23.76 -10.69
C ASP A 108 -7.45 -24.19 -9.23
N PHE A 109 -6.78 -23.35 -8.40
CA PHE A 109 -6.40 -23.70 -7.04
C PHE A 109 -7.09 -22.81 -6.01
N ASN A 110 -7.42 -23.37 -4.83
CA ASN A 110 -8.14 -22.65 -3.78
C ASN A 110 -7.22 -22.02 -2.74
N SER A 111 -6.00 -22.53 -2.58
CA SER A 111 -5.01 -22.02 -1.64
C SER A 111 -3.59 -22.10 -2.21
N ILE A 112 -2.65 -21.38 -1.58
CA ILE A 112 -1.23 -21.44 -1.95
C ILE A 112 -0.63 -22.83 -1.68
N GLN A 113 -1.23 -23.57 -0.73
CA GLN A 113 -0.81 -24.93 -0.39
C GLN A 113 -1.21 -25.94 -1.46
N ASP A 114 -2.28 -25.68 -2.21
CA ASP A 114 -2.78 -26.56 -3.28
C ASP A 114 -1.92 -26.50 -4.54
N LEU A 115 -1.06 -25.49 -4.67
CA LEU A 115 -0.19 -25.34 -5.84
C LEU A 115 0.78 -26.53 -5.98
N PRO A 116 0.94 -27.11 -7.16
CA PRO A 116 1.93 -28.16 -7.40
C PRO A 116 3.37 -27.62 -7.28
N ILE A 117 4.32 -28.52 -7.07
CA ILE A 117 5.75 -28.19 -7.08
C ILE A 117 6.13 -27.58 -8.43
N GLY A 118 6.85 -26.46 -8.41
CA GLY A 118 7.26 -25.74 -9.62
C GLY A 118 6.16 -24.88 -10.24
N ALA A 119 4.99 -24.72 -9.60
CA ALA A 119 3.94 -23.85 -10.10
C ALA A 119 4.39 -22.40 -10.24
N LYS A 120 3.92 -21.72 -11.28
CA LYS A 120 4.26 -20.33 -11.59
C LYS A 120 3.38 -19.39 -10.81
N LEU A 121 3.99 -18.61 -9.89
CA LEU A 121 3.30 -17.62 -9.10
C LEU A 121 3.75 -16.21 -9.46
N GLY A 122 2.80 -15.36 -9.87
CA GLY A 122 3.06 -13.99 -10.31
C GLY A 122 3.11 -12.99 -9.16
N SER A 123 4.27 -12.32 -8.98
CA SER A 123 4.41 -11.17 -8.07
C SER A 123 5.64 -10.33 -8.45
N CYS A 124 5.57 -9.00 -8.29
CA CYS A 124 6.74 -8.11 -8.37
C CYS A 124 7.06 -7.43 -7.02
N SER A 125 6.34 -7.77 -5.97
CA SER A 125 6.54 -7.21 -4.63
C SER A 125 7.58 -8.02 -3.87
N LEU A 126 8.75 -7.41 -3.57
CA LEU A 126 9.82 -8.09 -2.82
C LEU A 126 9.32 -8.59 -1.46
N ARG A 127 8.46 -7.79 -0.79
CA ARG A 127 7.81 -8.17 0.46
C ARG A 127 7.00 -9.47 0.34
N ARG A 128 6.23 -9.62 -0.74
CA ARG A 128 5.46 -10.85 -0.99
C ARG A 128 6.36 -12.00 -1.36
N ILE A 129 7.30 -11.75 -2.27
CA ILE A 129 8.21 -12.78 -2.79
C ILE A 129 8.98 -13.46 -1.66
N VAL A 130 9.60 -12.69 -0.76
CA VAL A 130 10.41 -13.26 0.32
C VAL A 130 9.56 -14.11 1.27
N GLN A 131 8.34 -13.65 1.60
CA GLN A 131 7.44 -14.39 2.49
C GLN A 131 6.89 -15.67 1.85
N ILE A 132 6.51 -15.59 0.56
CA ILE A 132 6.02 -16.76 -0.19
C ILE A 132 7.14 -17.79 -0.35
N LYS A 133 8.36 -17.37 -0.70
CA LYS A 133 9.50 -18.29 -0.80
C LYS A 133 9.84 -18.95 0.52
N ALA A 134 9.63 -18.28 1.65
CA ALA A 134 9.82 -18.89 2.97
C ALA A 134 8.79 -20.00 3.25
N MET A 135 7.55 -19.87 2.78
CA MET A 135 6.49 -20.87 2.93
C MET A 135 6.57 -21.98 1.87
N ARG A 136 6.85 -21.61 0.62
CA ARG A 136 6.82 -22.47 -0.56
C ARG A 136 8.06 -22.19 -1.43
N PRO A 137 9.25 -22.67 -1.01
CA PRO A 137 10.51 -22.46 -1.75
C PRO A 137 10.55 -23.18 -3.10
N ASP A 138 9.63 -24.11 -3.31
CA ASP A 138 9.46 -24.91 -4.52
C ASP A 138 8.76 -24.17 -5.66
N LEU A 139 8.13 -23.01 -5.40
CA LEU A 139 7.39 -22.26 -6.42
C LEU A 139 8.32 -21.44 -7.33
N GLU A 140 7.98 -21.38 -8.62
CA GLU A 140 8.62 -20.48 -9.58
C GLU A 140 7.96 -19.10 -9.50
N ILE A 141 8.67 -18.12 -8.90
CA ILE A 141 8.14 -16.75 -8.77
C ILE A 141 8.51 -15.96 -10.03
N LEU A 142 7.49 -15.48 -10.75
CA LEU A 142 7.63 -14.70 -11.97
C LEU A 142 7.19 -13.25 -11.79
N ASP A 143 7.83 -12.32 -12.51
CA ASP A 143 7.49 -10.88 -12.45
C ASP A 143 6.10 -10.61 -13.03
N LEU A 144 5.20 -10.03 -12.23
CA LEU A 144 3.82 -9.71 -12.61
C LEU A 144 3.59 -8.20 -12.55
N ARG A 145 3.34 -7.58 -13.70
CA ARG A 145 3.16 -6.14 -13.85
C ARG A 145 1.85 -5.76 -14.52
N GLY A 146 1.51 -4.48 -14.36
CA GLY A 146 0.29 -3.87 -14.87
C GLY A 146 -0.66 -3.47 -13.74
N ASN A 147 -1.80 -2.89 -14.10
CA ASN A 147 -2.90 -2.65 -13.16
C ASN A 147 -3.61 -3.98 -12.81
N VAL A 148 -4.59 -3.93 -11.90
CA VAL A 148 -5.32 -5.13 -11.44
C VAL A 148 -5.93 -5.89 -12.61
N ASN A 149 -6.62 -5.22 -13.52
CA ASN A 149 -7.26 -5.85 -14.68
C ASN A 149 -6.24 -6.54 -15.59
N THR A 150 -5.11 -5.88 -15.87
CA THR A 150 -4.03 -6.46 -16.69
C THR A 150 -3.44 -7.71 -16.03
N ARG A 151 -3.26 -7.69 -14.70
CA ARG A 151 -2.71 -8.85 -13.96
C ARG A 151 -3.69 -10.02 -13.94
N LEU A 152 -4.99 -9.74 -13.75
CA LEU A 152 -6.03 -10.78 -13.85
C LEU A 152 -6.09 -11.37 -15.24
N LYS A 153 -6.01 -10.53 -16.29
CA LYS A 153 -5.99 -11.02 -17.67
C LYS A 153 -4.80 -11.95 -17.93
N LYS A 154 -3.61 -11.62 -17.45
CA LYS A 154 -2.44 -12.49 -17.62
C LYS A 154 -2.60 -13.85 -16.93
N LEU A 155 -3.27 -13.88 -15.76
CA LEU A 155 -3.65 -15.13 -15.11
C LEU A 155 -4.65 -15.92 -15.99
N ASP A 156 -5.67 -15.24 -16.52
CA ASP A 156 -6.69 -15.85 -17.36
C ASP A 156 -6.12 -16.34 -18.71
N ASP A 157 -5.09 -15.67 -19.23
CA ASP A 157 -4.33 -16.09 -20.41
C ASP A 157 -3.38 -17.29 -20.13
N GLY A 158 -3.28 -17.76 -18.88
CA GLY A 158 -2.46 -18.93 -18.49
C GLY A 158 -0.95 -18.63 -18.35
N GLU A 159 -0.55 -17.35 -18.23
CA GLU A 159 0.87 -17.01 -18.00
C GLU A 159 1.34 -17.45 -16.61
N TYR A 160 0.40 -17.63 -15.66
CA TYR A 160 0.64 -17.99 -14.25
C TYR A 160 -0.41 -19.01 -13.78
N ASP A 161 -0.02 -19.88 -12.84
CA ASP A 161 -0.95 -20.76 -12.11
C ASP A 161 -1.68 -20.01 -11.00
N ALA A 162 -1.01 -19.01 -10.41
CA ALA A 162 -1.58 -18.12 -9.40
C ALA A 162 -0.89 -16.76 -9.40
N ILE A 163 -1.56 -15.75 -8.82
CA ILE A 163 -0.99 -14.40 -8.60
C ILE A 163 -1.34 -13.90 -7.21
N ILE A 164 -0.52 -12.99 -6.66
CA ILE A 164 -0.81 -12.35 -5.38
C ILE A 164 -1.13 -10.88 -5.59
N LEU A 165 -2.32 -10.48 -5.16
CA LEU A 165 -2.80 -9.10 -5.22
C LEU A 165 -3.17 -8.60 -3.81
N ALA A 166 -3.56 -7.33 -3.66
CA ALA A 166 -4.16 -6.84 -2.41
C ALA A 166 -5.67 -7.06 -2.44
N CYS A 167 -6.26 -7.62 -1.38
CA CYS A 167 -7.70 -7.83 -1.26
C CYS A 167 -8.48 -6.55 -1.54
N SER A 168 -8.13 -5.44 -0.89
CA SER A 168 -8.80 -4.14 -1.09
C SER A 168 -8.80 -3.67 -2.55
N GLY A 169 -7.74 -4.00 -3.33
CA GLY A 169 -7.69 -3.63 -4.74
C GLY A 169 -8.66 -4.43 -5.61
N LEU A 170 -8.87 -5.70 -5.27
CA LEU A 170 -9.85 -6.56 -5.94
C LEU A 170 -11.28 -6.17 -5.58
N THR A 171 -11.56 -6.01 -4.28
CA THR A 171 -12.88 -5.63 -3.77
C THR A 171 -13.36 -4.31 -4.36
N ARG A 172 -12.50 -3.28 -4.37
CA ARG A 172 -12.84 -1.96 -4.94
C ARG A 172 -13.18 -2.00 -6.43
N LEU A 173 -12.69 -2.97 -7.16
CA LEU A 173 -12.98 -3.17 -8.57
C LEU A 173 -14.06 -4.21 -8.84
N GLY A 174 -14.71 -4.77 -7.80
CA GLY A 174 -15.76 -5.78 -7.93
C GLY A 174 -15.24 -7.18 -8.32
N PHE A 175 -13.99 -7.48 -7.99
CA PHE A 175 -13.36 -8.79 -8.26
C PHE A 175 -13.25 -9.67 -7.00
N ASP A 176 -14.16 -9.52 -6.03
CA ASP A 176 -14.17 -10.29 -4.78
C ASP A 176 -14.22 -11.79 -5.04
N ASN A 177 -14.98 -12.20 -6.06
CA ASN A 177 -15.13 -13.60 -6.47
C ASN A 177 -13.83 -14.24 -6.98
N ARG A 178 -12.80 -13.43 -7.29
CA ARG A 178 -11.48 -13.91 -7.73
C ARG A 178 -10.56 -14.23 -6.54
N ILE A 179 -10.89 -13.78 -5.34
CA ILE A 179 -10.14 -14.08 -4.12
C ILE A 179 -10.44 -15.53 -3.73
N LYS A 180 -9.42 -16.38 -3.75
CA LYS A 180 -9.51 -17.76 -3.31
C LYS A 180 -9.13 -17.92 -1.84
N GLN A 181 -8.14 -17.15 -1.40
CA GLN A 181 -7.66 -17.15 -0.02
C GLN A 181 -7.14 -15.76 0.35
N ASP A 182 -7.55 -15.29 1.53
CA ASP A 182 -6.88 -14.17 2.19
C ASP A 182 -5.64 -14.72 2.91
N LEU A 183 -4.46 -14.20 2.59
CA LEU A 183 -3.24 -14.57 3.28
C LEU A 183 -3.19 -13.85 4.62
N SER A 184 -3.13 -14.62 5.70
CA SER A 184 -3.05 -14.08 7.06
C SER A 184 -1.78 -13.22 7.26
N PRO A 185 -1.72 -12.31 8.23
CA PRO A 185 -0.50 -11.58 8.54
C PRO A 185 0.68 -12.48 8.95
N ASP A 186 0.41 -13.66 9.46
CA ASP A 186 1.44 -14.66 9.79
C ASP A 186 2.08 -15.23 8.52
N ASP A 187 1.27 -15.46 7.48
CA ASP A 187 1.71 -15.94 6.18
C ASP A 187 2.33 -14.81 5.34
N SER A 188 1.63 -13.70 5.21
CA SER A 188 2.05 -12.55 4.42
C SER A 188 1.74 -11.24 5.14
N LEU A 189 2.70 -10.76 5.93
CA LEU A 189 2.56 -9.47 6.61
C LEU A 189 2.34 -8.35 5.59
N PRO A 190 1.25 -7.56 5.70
CA PRO A 190 0.87 -6.56 4.71
C PRO A 190 1.91 -5.48 4.45
N ALA A 191 1.78 -4.78 3.33
CA ALA A 191 2.51 -3.53 3.11
C ALA A 191 2.00 -2.44 4.06
N VAL A 192 2.89 -1.52 4.44
CA VAL A 192 2.57 -0.34 5.24
C VAL A 192 1.37 0.41 4.65
N GLY A 193 0.31 0.59 5.44
CA GLY A 193 -0.90 1.28 5.01
C GLY A 193 -1.75 0.53 3.96
N GLN A 194 -1.50 -0.74 3.68
CA GLN A 194 -2.32 -1.51 2.73
C GLN A 194 -3.78 -1.55 3.19
N GLY A 195 -4.70 -1.31 2.26
CA GLY A 195 -6.15 -1.23 2.52
C GLY A 195 -6.64 0.19 2.84
N ALA A 196 -5.80 1.08 3.37
CA ALA A 196 -6.19 2.44 3.70
C ALA A 196 -6.05 3.40 2.50
N LEU A 197 -6.97 4.38 2.43
CA LEU A 197 -6.87 5.54 1.54
C LEU A 197 -6.38 6.75 2.32
N GLY A 198 -5.50 7.54 1.72
CA GLY A 198 -5.05 8.82 2.23
C GLY A 198 -5.39 9.97 1.32
N ILE A 199 -5.70 11.12 1.91
CA ILE A 199 -5.90 12.39 1.21
C ILE A 199 -4.69 13.25 1.46
N GLU A 200 -3.96 13.56 0.40
CA GLU A 200 -2.82 14.47 0.41
C GLU A 200 -3.30 15.89 0.10
N ILE A 201 -2.78 16.86 0.85
CA ILE A 201 -3.08 18.28 0.75
C ILE A 201 -1.80 19.11 0.81
N LYS A 202 -1.88 20.40 0.48
CA LYS A 202 -0.83 21.35 0.85
C LYS A 202 -0.73 21.45 2.36
N ALA A 203 0.49 21.42 2.87
CA ALA A 203 0.72 21.64 4.30
C ALA A 203 0.22 23.03 4.72
N ASN A 204 -0.41 23.10 5.90
CA ASN A 204 -1.01 24.29 6.45
C ASN A 204 -2.21 24.87 5.67
N ASP A 205 -2.83 24.10 4.79
CA ASP A 205 -4.11 24.48 4.17
C ASP A 205 -5.26 24.18 5.14
N HIS A 206 -5.56 25.15 5.99
CA HIS A 206 -6.56 25.01 7.07
C HIS A 206 -8.00 24.87 6.52
N GLU A 207 -8.30 25.46 5.36
CA GLU A 207 -9.61 25.36 4.74
C GLU A 207 -9.86 23.94 4.25
N ILE A 208 -8.94 23.41 3.45
CA ILE A 208 -9.04 22.04 2.94
C ILE A 208 -8.93 21.01 4.08
N SER A 209 -8.03 21.22 5.05
CA SER A 209 -7.91 20.34 6.22
C SER A 209 -9.23 20.26 7.00
N SER A 210 -9.91 21.39 7.21
CA SER A 210 -11.21 21.43 7.89
C SER A 210 -12.30 20.72 7.09
N LEU A 211 -12.29 20.87 5.76
CA LEU A 211 -13.26 20.25 4.85
C LEU A 211 -13.16 18.72 4.86
N ILE A 212 -11.94 18.17 4.86
CA ILE A 212 -11.71 16.72 4.80
C ILE A 212 -11.69 16.05 6.18
N LYS A 213 -11.64 16.83 7.27
CA LYS A 213 -11.59 16.33 8.65
C LYS A 213 -12.65 15.27 8.99
N PRO A 214 -13.93 15.39 8.54
CA PRO A 214 -14.95 14.36 8.79
C PRO A 214 -14.66 13.00 8.15
N LEU A 215 -13.72 12.92 7.19
CA LEU A 215 -13.33 11.68 6.56
C LEU A 215 -12.27 10.90 7.37
N ILE A 216 -11.71 11.51 8.40
CA ILE A 216 -10.68 10.87 9.23
C ILE A 216 -11.31 9.71 10.01
N HIS A 217 -10.80 8.50 9.80
CA HIS A 217 -11.10 7.35 10.63
C HIS A 217 -9.99 7.18 11.69
N GLN A 218 -10.26 7.62 12.91
CA GLN A 218 -9.27 7.72 14.00
C GLN A 218 -8.51 6.41 14.24
N LYS A 219 -9.21 5.28 14.28
CA LYS A 219 -8.59 3.96 14.47
C LYS A 219 -7.56 3.67 13.37
N THR A 220 -7.97 3.79 12.11
CA THR A 220 -7.07 3.56 10.96
C THR A 220 -5.89 4.54 10.95
N GLN A 221 -6.13 5.80 11.30
CA GLN A 221 -5.07 6.82 11.34
C GLN A 221 -4.01 6.47 12.39
N ILE A 222 -4.41 6.03 13.58
CA ILE A 222 -3.50 5.58 14.64
C ILE A 222 -2.66 4.40 14.17
N GLU A 223 -3.31 3.37 13.60
CA GLU A 223 -2.66 2.16 13.11
C GLU A 223 -1.66 2.46 11.99
N VAL A 224 -2.10 3.19 10.95
CA VAL A 224 -1.26 3.55 9.81
C VAL A 224 -0.12 4.49 10.21
N ASN A 225 -0.32 5.39 11.17
CA ASN A 225 0.76 6.23 11.67
C ASN A 225 1.87 5.44 12.35
N ALA A 226 1.55 4.37 13.10
CA ALA A 226 2.55 3.48 13.68
C ALA A 226 3.32 2.71 12.59
N GLU A 227 2.62 2.17 11.59
CA GLU A 227 3.22 1.48 10.45
C GLU A 227 4.15 2.43 9.65
N ARG A 228 3.71 3.65 9.36
CA ARG A 228 4.49 4.65 8.64
C ARG A 228 5.72 5.09 9.43
N ALA A 229 5.62 5.27 10.73
CA ALA A 229 6.75 5.63 11.60
C ALA A 229 7.83 4.54 11.58
N LEU A 230 7.44 3.25 11.58
CA LEU A 230 8.36 2.14 11.36
C LEU A 230 9.06 2.25 9.99
N ASN A 231 8.28 2.43 8.92
CA ASN A 231 8.81 2.51 7.55
C ASN A 231 9.74 3.71 7.36
N THR A 232 9.38 4.88 7.90
CA THR A 232 10.21 6.10 7.85
C THR A 232 11.54 5.89 8.57
N THR A 233 11.52 5.27 9.73
CA THR A 233 12.74 5.00 10.52
C THR A 233 13.67 4.00 9.81
N LEU A 234 13.12 3.04 9.08
CA LEU A 234 13.88 2.09 8.25
C LEU A 234 14.30 2.68 6.90
N GLN A 235 13.80 3.89 6.53
CA GLN A 235 13.96 4.50 5.20
C GLN A 235 13.48 3.58 4.08
N GLY A 236 12.36 2.88 4.34
CA GLY A 236 11.82 1.88 3.45
C GLY A 236 11.21 2.45 2.18
N GLY A 237 11.40 1.78 1.05
CA GLY A 237 10.83 2.15 -0.25
C GLY A 237 10.36 0.91 -1.03
N CYS A 238 9.94 1.11 -2.27
CA CYS A 238 9.45 0.01 -3.13
C CYS A 238 10.52 -1.03 -3.51
N SER A 239 11.80 -0.72 -3.26
CA SER A 239 12.96 -1.57 -3.59
C SER A 239 13.41 -2.46 -2.43
N VAL A 240 12.71 -2.46 -1.31
CA VAL A 240 13.03 -3.27 -0.13
C VAL A 240 11.84 -4.08 0.35
N ALA A 241 12.11 -5.24 0.95
CA ALA A 241 11.06 -6.12 1.45
C ALA A 241 10.68 -5.75 2.90
N ILE A 242 9.87 -4.70 3.05
CA ILE A 242 9.34 -4.26 4.35
C ILE A 242 7.84 -4.53 4.40
N GLY A 243 7.38 -5.12 5.50
CA GLY A 243 5.98 -5.26 5.87
C GLY A 243 5.74 -4.65 7.24
N ALA A 244 4.57 -4.04 7.43
CA ALA A 244 4.11 -3.62 8.75
C ALA A 244 2.59 -3.63 8.80
N PHE A 245 2.07 -4.09 9.93
CA PHE A 245 0.63 -4.14 10.17
C PHE A 245 0.35 -3.86 11.65
N ALA A 246 -0.45 -2.85 11.90
CA ALA A 246 -0.89 -2.48 13.24
C ALA A 246 -2.37 -2.77 13.43
N THR A 247 -2.73 -3.17 14.64
CA THR A 247 -4.11 -3.32 15.11
C THR A 247 -4.25 -2.64 16.45
N SER A 248 -5.39 -1.97 16.66
CA SER A 248 -5.70 -1.33 17.93
C SER A 248 -6.97 -1.88 18.55
N GLU A 249 -6.91 -2.14 19.85
CA GLU A 249 -8.04 -2.55 20.67
C GLU A 249 -7.98 -1.73 21.96
N ASP A 250 -9.04 -0.98 22.23
CA ASP A 250 -9.12 0.00 23.32
C ASP A 250 -7.91 0.96 23.30
N SER A 251 -7.13 0.99 24.37
CA SER A 251 -5.92 1.81 24.51
C SER A 251 -4.64 1.11 24.05
N LYS A 252 -4.72 -0.17 23.65
CA LYS A 252 -3.57 -0.98 23.25
C LYS A 252 -3.39 -0.93 21.74
N LEU A 253 -2.17 -0.68 21.28
CA LEU A 253 -1.74 -0.75 19.90
C LEU A 253 -0.70 -1.85 19.74
N THR A 254 -0.94 -2.79 18.83
CA THR A 254 -0.01 -3.88 18.50
C THR A 254 0.51 -3.65 17.10
N LEU A 255 1.82 -3.64 16.91
CA LEU A 255 2.49 -3.46 15.63
C LEU A 255 3.37 -4.67 15.33
N SER A 256 3.06 -5.38 14.26
CA SER A 256 3.92 -6.38 13.64
C SER A 256 4.74 -5.73 12.54
N GLY A 257 6.03 -6.04 12.49
CA GLY A 257 6.94 -5.52 11.48
C GLY A 257 7.87 -6.60 10.94
N MET A 258 8.25 -6.49 9.67
CA MET A 258 9.24 -7.37 9.06
C MET A 258 10.16 -6.63 8.11
N VAL A 259 11.39 -7.13 8.01
CA VAL A 259 12.34 -6.84 6.94
C VAL A 259 12.83 -8.16 6.39
N GLY A 260 12.93 -8.27 5.07
CA GLY A 260 13.45 -9.47 4.43
C GLY A 260 14.37 -9.14 3.26
N ASN A 261 15.15 -10.12 2.84
CA ASN A 261 15.99 -10.05 1.65
C ASN A 261 15.63 -11.21 0.72
N VAL A 262 15.34 -10.91 -0.54
CA VAL A 262 14.89 -11.93 -1.52
C VAL A 262 16.04 -12.81 -1.99
N ASP A 263 17.27 -12.28 -1.99
CA ASP A 263 18.45 -12.98 -2.49
C ASP A 263 18.96 -13.99 -1.45
N SER A 264 19.06 -13.58 -0.16
CA SER A 264 19.42 -14.49 0.93
C SER A 264 18.25 -15.36 1.42
N GLY A 265 16.99 -14.92 1.20
CA GLY A 265 15.80 -15.56 1.75
C GLY A 265 15.57 -15.29 3.23
N GLU A 266 16.42 -14.48 3.85
CA GLU A 266 16.32 -14.16 5.28
C GLU A 266 15.17 -13.18 5.57
N ILE A 267 14.47 -13.42 6.69
CA ILE A 267 13.37 -12.56 7.18
C ILE A 267 13.56 -12.34 8.68
N ILE A 268 13.59 -11.08 9.08
CA ILE A 268 13.51 -10.68 10.49
C ILE A 268 12.10 -10.18 10.76
N ARG A 269 11.43 -10.75 11.77
CA ARG A 269 10.08 -10.36 12.20
C ARG A 269 10.09 -9.94 13.65
N ILE A 270 9.28 -8.95 13.99
CA ILE A 270 9.02 -8.50 15.36
C ILE A 270 7.53 -8.24 15.57
N GLN A 271 7.14 -8.26 16.84
CA GLN A 271 5.88 -7.70 17.28
C GLN A 271 6.15 -6.86 18.53
N GLU A 272 5.62 -5.64 18.54
CA GLU A 272 5.74 -4.69 19.63
C GLU A 272 4.36 -4.17 20.03
N THR A 273 4.20 -3.81 21.29
CA THR A 273 2.96 -3.25 21.80
C THR A 273 3.19 -1.88 22.45
N GLY A 274 2.19 -1.01 22.38
CA GLY A 274 2.21 0.32 22.95
C GLY A 274 0.82 0.87 23.20
N GLU A 275 0.75 2.14 23.48
CA GLU A 275 -0.51 2.88 23.67
C GLU A 275 -0.99 3.49 22.34
N THR A 276 -2.30 3.52 22.11
CA THR A 276 -2.93 4.19 20.96
C THR A 276 -2.66 5.70 20.92
N SER A 277 -2.33 6.30 22.07
CA SER A 277 -1.95 7.72 22.19
C SER A 277 -0.56 8.04 21.63
N LYS A 278 0.31 7.03 21.42
CA LYS A 278 1.72 7.18 21.01
C LYS A 278 2.09 6.27 19.82
N PRO A 279 1.36 6.33 18.71
CA PRO A 279 1.58 5.42 17.59
C PRO A 279 2.96 5.60 16.94
N ILE A 280 3.42 6.85 16.83
CA ILE A 280 4.72 7.17 16.20
C ILE A 280 5.87 6.61 17.06
N ASP A 281 5.81 6.77 18.38
CA ASP A 281 6.83 6.23 19.30
C ASP A 281 6.92 4.71 19.21
N LEU A 282 5.77 4.04 19.08
CA LEU A 282 5.72 2.59 18.86
C LEU A 282 6.40 2.19 17.55
N GLY A 283 6.10 2.88 16.45
CA GLY A 283 6.71 2.62 15.15
C GLY A 283 8.23 2.80 15.16
N ILE A 284 8.72 3.89 15.76
CA ILE A 284 10.16 4.16 15.90
C ILE A 284 10.84 3.06 16.75
N ARG A 285 10.23 2.65 17.87
CA ARG A 285 10.76 1.59 18.72
C ARG A 285 10.83 0.25 18.00
N ALA A 286 9.76 -0.10 17.29
CA ALA A 286 9.69 -1.32 16.47
C ALA A 286 10.77 -1.35 15.39
N ALA A 287 10.99 -0.24 14.67
CA ALA A 287 12.06 -0.12 13.69
C ALA A 287 13.45 -0.28 14.31
N LYS A 288 13.73 0.37 15.45
CA LYS A 288 14.99 0.22 16.18
C LYS A 288 15.22 -1.23 16.62
N LYS A 289 14.16 -1.94 17.00
CA LYS A 289 14.23 -3.36 17.33
C LYS A 289 14.64 -4.21 16.11
N LEU A 290 14.01 -3.99 14.95
CA LEU A 290 14.41 -4.64 13.70
C LEU A 290 15.88 -4.37 13.37
N LEU A 291 16.34 -3.12 13.46
CA LEU A 291 17.72 -2.74 13.21
C LEU A 291 18.70 -3.43 14.18
N SER A 292 18.33 -3.59 15.46
CA SER A 292 19.16 -4.28 16.46
C SER A 292 19.27 -5.79 16.20
N LEU A 293 18.38 -6.36 15.40
CA LEU A 293 18.35 -7.76 14.98
C LEU A 293 19.04 -8.00 13.63
N GLY A 294 19.67 -6.97 13.02
CA GLY A 294 20.38 -7.11 11.76
C GLY A 294 19.62 -6.66 10.52
N ALA A 295 18.46 -5.99 10.67
CA ALA A 295 17.66 -5.58 9.51
C ALA A 295 18.39 -4.60 8.57
N ARG A 296 19.45 -3.90 9.05
CA ARG A 296 20.24 -2.98 8.22
C ARG A 296 20.97 -3.70 7.11
N GLU A 297 21.53 -4.86 7.42
CA GLU A 297 22.26 -5.71 6.48
C GLU A 297 21.30 -6.19 5.38
N LEU A 298 20.10 -6.63 5.74
CA LEU A 298 19.08 -7.09 4.77
C LEU A 298 18.56 -5.97 3.85
N LEU A 299 18.60 -4.71 4.30
CA LEU A 299 18.18 -3.55 3.52
C LEU A 299 19.27 -3.06 2.55
N ASN A 300 20.56 -3.31 2.83
CA ASN A 300 21.70 -2.77 2.11
C ASN A 300 22.37 -3.78 1.15
N GLU A 301 22.07 -5.06 1.24
CA GLU A 301 22.57 -6.07 0.30
C GLU A 301 21.96 -5.85 -1.10
N LYS A 302 22.75 -5.26 -1.99
CA LYS A 302 22.53 -5.16 -3.43
C LYS A 302 23.72 -5.74 -4.17
#